data_693daf404e14f006ccc07cdd9e30d514
#
_entry.id   693daf404e14f006ccc07cdd9e30d514
#
_cell.length_a   1.000
_cell.length_b   1.000
_cell.length_c   1.000
_cell.angle_alpha   90.00
_cell.angle_beta   90.00
_cell.angle_gamma   90.00
#
_symmetry.space_group_name_H-M   'P 1'
#
loop_
_entity.id
_entity.type
_entity.pdbx_description
1 polymer ?
#
loop_
_entity_poly.entity_id
_entity_poly.type
_entity_poly.pdbx_seq_one_letter_code
_entity_poly.pdbx_strand_id
1 'polypeptide(L)'
;MLFRSELGHPPSKFVHAFDAARDMGLKLVAHAGEEGPPEYVYEALDILHVDRLDHGNRSLEDPALTARLAREHMTLTVCPLSNLKLCVVKDMKQHPLKRMLNAGLRATVNSDDPAYFGGYLNDNYNAVASALALGREDVVTLAKNSFLGSFLDDADKARHLAAIDAYAAGGV
;
A
#
# COMPACT_ATOMS: atom_id res chain seq x y z
N MET A 1 -10.26 -11.53 -11.47
CA MET A 1 -9.70 -10.18 -11.65
C MET A 1 -8.96 -10.15 -12.98
N LEU A 2 -9.34 -9.31 -13.93
CA LEU A 2 -8.62 -9.17 -15.18
C LEU A 2 -7.46 -8.23 -14.91
N PHE A 3 -6.25 -8.75 -14.89
CA PHE A 3 -5.03 -7.95 -14.84
C PHE A 3 -4.94 -7.13 -16.14
N ARG A 4 -5.35 -5.90 -16.07
CA ARG A 4 -5.12 -4.91 -17.11
C ARG A 4 -4.42 -3.73 -16.49
N SER A 5 -3.55 -3.07 -17.29
CA SER A 5 -2.98 -1.80 -16.92
C SER A 5 -4.06 -0.84 -16.40
N GLU A 6 -3.76 -0.14 -15.32
CA GLU A 6 -4.60 0.92 -14.76
C GLU A 6 -4.80 2.08 -15.77
N LEU A 7 -3.84 2.26 -16.69
CA LEU A 7 -3.83 3.34 -17.66
C LEU A 7 -5.08 3.31 -18.56
N GLY A 8 -5.77 4.46 -18.66
CA GLY A 8 -7.02 4.60 -19.42
C GLY A 8 -8.25 3.99 -18.73
N HIS A 9 -8.10 3.51 -17.50
CA HIS A 9 -9.18 2.95 -16.70
C HIS A 9 -9.31 3.66 -15.34
N PRO A 10 -9.69 4.96 -15.32
CA PRO A 10 -9.80 5.72 -14.08
C PRO A 10 -10.82 5.08 -13.13
N PRO A 11 -10.62 5.21 -11.81
CA PRO A 11 -11.51 4.67 -10.77
C PRO A 11 -12.98 5.05 -10.96
N SER A 12 -13.27 6.26 -11.44
CA SER A 12 -14.64 6.74 -11.72
C SER A 12 -15.46 5.84 -12.64
N LYS A 13 -14.83 5.01 -13.47
CA LYS A 13 -15.53 4.01 -14.29
C LYS A 13 -16.27 2.95 -13.47
N PHE A 14 -15.91 2.76 -12.21
CA PHE A 14 -16.36 1.68 -11.37
C PHE A 14 -17.34 2.16 -10.28
N VAL A 15 -17.78 3.42 -10.31
CA VAL A 15 -18.60 4.06 -9.27
C VAL A 15 -19.81 3.22 -8.90
N HIS A 16 -20.60 2.73 -9.87
CA HIS A 16 -21.79 1.95 -9.59
C HIS A 16 -21.53 0.63 -8.85
N ALA A 17 -20.40 -0.05 -9.16
CA ALA A 17 -20.01 -1.26 -8.46
C ALA A 17 -19.59 -0.97 -7.01
N PHE A 18 -18.87 0.13 -6.80
CA PHE A 18 -18.43 0.56 -5.48
C PHE A 18 -19.59 1.07 -4.62
N ASP A 19 -20.56 1.78 -5.21
CA ASP A 19 -21.78 2.20 -4.51
C ASP A 19 -22.59 0.98 -4.05
N ALA A 20 -22.80 0.00 -4.94
CA ALA A 20 -23.51 -1.22 -4.58
C ALA A 20 -22.78 -2.01 -3.46
N ALA A 21 -21.45 -2.09 -3.51
CA ALA A 21 -20.68 -2.74 -2.48
C ALA A 21 -20.76 -2.00 -1.12
N ARG A 22 -20.76 -0.67 -1.14
CA ARG A 22 -20.95 0.17 0.04
C ARG A 22 -22.32 -0.02 0.67
N ASP A 23 -23.38 -0.07 -0.16
CA ASP A 23 -24.75 -0.32 0.29
C ASP A 23 -24.91 -1.69 0.96
N MET A 24 -24.05 -2.65 0.59
CA MET A 24 -23.96 -3.96 1.24
C MET A 24 -23.10 -3.96 2.51
N GLY A 25 -22.52 -2.83 2.92
CA GLY A 25 -21.65 -2.70 4.09
C GLY A 25 -20.26 -3.30 3.90
N LEU A 26 -19.81 -3.51 2.66
CA LEU A 26 -18.48 -4.05 2.37
C LEU A 26 -17.40 -2.97 2.51
N LYS A 27 -16.19 -3.41 2.84
CA LYS A 27 -14.99 -2.57 2.80
C LYS A 27 -14.51 -2.41 1.36
N LEU A 28 -14.19 -1.17 1.00
CA LEU A 28 -13.85 -0.79 -0.37
C LEU A 28 -12.33 -0.65 -0.53
N VAL A 29 -11.78 -1.34 -1.52
CA VAL A 29 -10.35 -1.30 -1.86
C VAL A 29 -10.22 -1.15 -3.36
N ALA A 30 -9.34 -0.27 -3.81
CA ALA A 30 -9.06 -0.08 -5.23
C ALA A 30 -7.57 0.12 -5.51
N HIS A 31 -7.14 -0.39 -6.66
CA HIS A 31 -5.85 -0.03 -7.25
C HIS A 31 -5.93 1.41 -7.75
N ALA A 32 -5.01 2.26 -7.34
CA ALA A 32 -4.87 3.60 -7.88
C ALA A 32 -3.44 4.12 -7.68
N GLY A 33 -2.87 4.75 -8.70
CA GLY A 33 -1.53 5.32 -8.65
C GLY A 33 -0.41 4.29 -8.66
N GLU A 34 -0.62 3.11 -9.22
CA GLU A 34 0.45 2.18 -9.57
C GLU A 34 1.12 2.62 -10.86
N GLU A 35 0.38 2.56 -11.98
CA GLU A 35 0.76 3.06 -13.29
C GLU A 35 0.03 4.37 -13.62
N GLY A 36 -1.20 4.53 -13.14
CA GLY A 36 -2.04 5.70 -13.34
C GLY A 36 -1.55 6.92 -12.57
N PRO A 37 -1.92 8.13 -13.04
CA PRO A 37 -1.46 9.38 -12.46
C PRO A 37 -2.09 9.66 -11.08
N PRO A 38 -1.59 10.66 -10.31
CA PRO A 38 -2.16 11.05 -9.02
C PRO A 38 -3.67 11.32 -9.03
N GLU A 39 -4.21 11.77 -10.17
CA GLU A 39 -5.65 12.02 -10.35
C GLU A 39 -6.48 10.76 -10.10
N TYR A 40 -5.94 9.57 -10.43
CA TYR A 40 -6.65 8.30 -10.15
C TYR A 40 -6.72 8.03 -8.65
N VAL A 41 -5.71 8.43 -7.89
CA VAL A 41 -5.76 8.34 -6.43
C VAL A 41 -6.83 9.29 -5.87
N TYR A 42 -6.93 10.52 -6.38
CA TYR A 42 -8.02 11.42 -6.00
C TYR A 42 -9.39 10.83 -6.32
N GLU A 43 -9.58 10.24 -7.52
CA GLU A 43 -10.85 9.60 -7.88
C GLU A 43 -11.18 8.41 -6.95
N ALA A 44 -10.20 7.60 -6.58
CA ALA A 44 -10.41 6.50 -5.64
C ALA A 44 -10.84 7.01 -4.26
N LEU A 45 -10.27 8.13 -3.80
CA LEU A 45 -10.61 8.75 -2.51
C LEU A 45 -11.97 9.46 -2.56
N ASP A 46 -12.20 10.30 -3.57
CA ASP A 46 -13.28 11.29 -3.57
C ASP A 46 -14.55 10.80 -4.30
N ILE A 47 -14.41 9.83 -5.21
CA ILE A 47 -15.51 9.25 -5.97
C ILE A 47 -15.86 7.85 -5.46
N LEU A 48 -14.85 6.97 -5.32
CA LEU A 48 -15.10 5.61 -4.85
C LEU A 48 -15.15 5.52 -3.32
N HIS A 49 -14.60 6.50 -2.59
CA HIS A 49 -14.54 6.54 -1.12
C HIS A 49 -13.95 5.26 -0.53
N VAL A 50 -12.79 4.86 -1.03
CA VAL A 50 -12.14 3.63 -0.60
C VAL A 50 -11.68 3.68 0.85
N ASP A 51 -11.73 2.53 1.53
CA ASP A 51 -11.19 2.35 2.89
C ASP A 51 -9.68 2.12 2.88
N ARG A 52 -9.12 1.68 1.75
CA ARG A 52 -7.69 1.43 1.53
C ARG A 52 -7.35 1.52 0.05
N LEU A 53 -6.14 1.97 -0.26
CA LEU A 53 -5.60 2.00 -1.62
C LEU A 53 -4.61 0.86 -1.83
N ASP A 54 -4.69 0.20 -2.96
CA ASP A 54 -3.64 -0.69 -3.40
C ASP A 54 -2.63 0.10 -4.24
N HIS A 55 -1.36 -0.15 -3.99
CA HIS A 55 -0.15 0.50 -4.52
C HIS A 55 0.03 1.96 -4.11
N GLY A 56 -0.54 2.92 -4.85
CA GLY A 56 -0.40 4.35 -4.57
C GLY A 56 1.02 4.91 -4.80
N ASN A 57 1.86 4.24 -5.57
CA ASN A 57 3.28 4.59 -5.79
C ASN A 57 3.47 6.01 -6.32
N ARG A 58 2.58 6.45 -7.21
CA ARG A 58 2.65 7.76 -7.87
C ARG A 58 2.05 8.89 -7.04
N SER A 59 1.51 8.62 -5.86
CA SER A 59 1.04 9.66 -4.94
C SER A 59 2.14 10.66 -4.55
N LEU A 60 3.41 10.24 -4.58
CA LEU A 60 4.56 11.11 -4.29
C LEU A 60 4.85 12.15 -5.40
N GLU A 61 4.19 12.06 -6.55
CA GLU A 61 4.31 13.04 -7.63
C GLU A 61 3.52 14.31 -7.34
N ASP A 62 2.54 14.23 -6.42
CA ASP A 62 1.74 15.36 -5.96
C ASP A 62 1.94 15.58 -4.45
N PRO A 63 2.62 16.67 -4.03
CA PRO A 63 2.83 16.98 -2.62
C PRO A 63 1.55 17.21 -1.82
N ALA A 64 0.49 17.74 -2.43
CA ALA A 64 -0.78 17.98 -1.75
C ALA A 64 -1.50 16.66 -1.48
N LEU A 65 -1.50 15.73 -2.45
CA LEU A 65 -2.01 14.38 -2.29
C LEU A 65 -1.21 13.62 -1.23
N THR A 66 0.11 13.67 -1.28
CA THR A 66 0.99 13.04 -0.28
C THR A 66 0.66 13.53 1.13
N ALA A 67 0.53 14.86 1.34
CA ALA A 67 0.18 15.43 2.62
C ALA A 67 -1.24 15.03 3.08
N ARG A 68 -2.19 14.91 2.16
CA ARG A 68 -3.55 14.42 2.44
C ARG A 68 -3.53 12.96 2.92
N LEU A 69 -2.88 12.08 2.18
CA LEU A 69 -2.80 10.65 2.52
C LEU A 69 -2.14 10.41 3.89
N ALA A 70 -1.08 11.19 4.21
CA ALA A 70 -0.42 11.14 5.50
C ALA A 70 -1.36 11.61 6.64
N ARG A 71 -2.04 12.74 6.47
CA ARG A 71 -2.98 13.30 7.45
C ARG A 71 -4.18 12.39 7.71
N GLU A 72 -4.73 11.78 6.65
CA GLU A 72 -5.89 10.90 6.71
C GLU A 72 -5.50 9.46 7.10
N HIS A 73 -4.21 9.19 7.26
CA HIS A 73 -3.68 7.84 7.54
C HIS A 73 -4.18 6.79 6.54
N MET A 74 -4.35 7.19 5.27
CA MET A 74 -4.74 6.25 4.23
C MET A 74 -3.67 5.18 4.06
N THR A 75 -4.06 3.92 4.11
CA THR A 75 -3.12 2.80 3.96
C THR A 75 -2.89 2.50 2.48
N LEU A 76 -1.62 2.32 2.12
CA LEU A 76 -1.16 1.97 0.79
C LEU A 76 -0.53 0.57 0.81
N THR A 77 -1.09 -0.38 0.06
CA THR A 77 -0.57 -1.75 -0.01
C THR A 77 0.46 -1.87 -1.14
N VAL A 78 1.70 -1.54 -0.84
CA VAL A 78 2.79 -1.48 -1.81
C VAL A 78 3.34 -2.89 -2.08
N CYS A 79 3.57 -3.22 -3.36
CA CYS A 79 3.98 -4.54 -3.82
C CYS A 79 5.31 -4.48 -4.60
N PRO A 80 6.47 -4.48 -3.90
CA PRO A 80 7.74 -4.11 -4.51
C PRO A 80 8.18 -4.98 -5.69
N LEU A 81 8.08 -6.30 -5.57
CA LEU A 81 8.49 -7.22 -6.65
C LEU A 81 7.55 -7.14 -7.85
N SER A 82 6.23 -6.96 -7.61
CA SER A 82 5.25 -6.69 -8.64
C SER A 82 5.60 -5.40 -9.38
N ASN A 83 5.82 -4.30 -8.64
CA ASN A 83 6.16 -3.00 -9.23
C ASN A 83 7.44 -3.05 -10.09
N LEU A 84 8.42 -3.87 -9.71
CA LEU A 84 9.62 -4.10 -10.52
C LEU A 84 9.30 -4.90 -11.79
N LYS A 85 8.52 -5.97 -11.68
CA LYS A 85 8.13 -6.83 -12.82
C LYS A 85 7.24 -6.12 -13.83
N LEU A 86 6.34 -5.27 -13.36
CA LEU A 86 5.48 -4.43 -14.21
C LEU A 86 6.20 -3.17 -14.74
N CYS A 87 7.49 -3.01 -14.42
CA CYS A 87 8.29 -1.85 -14.83
C CYS A 87 7.75 -0.50 -14.32
N VAL A 88 6.92 -0.51 -13.28
CA VAL A 88 6.53 0.70 -12.52
C VAL A 88 7.79 1.36 -11.95
N VAL A 89 8.72 0.55 -11.47
CA VAL A 89 10.08 0.96 -11.15
C VAL A 89 11.07 0.13 -11.97
N LYS A 90 12.14 0.77 -12.45
CA LYS A 90 13.15 0.10 -13.30
C LYS A 90 14.25 -0.57 -12.48
N ASP A 91 14.46 -0.13 -11.26
CA ASP A 91 15.47 -0.62 -10.32
C ASP A 91 14.87 -0.55 -8.91
N MET A 92 14.99 -1.63 -8.14
CA MET A 92 14.52 -1.69 -6.75
C MET A 92 15.14 -0.59 -5.88
N LYS A 93 16.35 -0.14 -6.18
CA LYS A 93 16.99 1.00 -5.48
C LYS A 93 16.27 2.33 -5.67
N GLN A 94 15.42 2.43 -6.70
CA GLN A 94 14.61 3.62 -7.00
C GLN A 94 13.18 3.49 -6.49
N HIS A 95 12.84 2.35 -5.87
CA HIS A 95 11.48 2.10 -5.37
C HIS A 95 11.05 3.16 -4.36
N PRO A 96 9.82 3.71 -4.45
CA PRO A 96 9.39 4.86 -3.66
C PRO A 96 9.15 4.57 -2.16
N LEU A 97 9.15 3.31 -1.72
CA LEU A 97 8.73 2.90 -0.38
C LEU A 97 9.42 3.69 0.75
N LYS A 98 10.74 3.88 0.69
CA LYS A 98 11.47 4.64 1.74
C LYS A 98 11.03 6.11 1.76
N ARG A 99 10.80 6.70 0.59
CA ARG A 99 10.29 8.08 0.49
C ARG A 99 8.86 8.19 1.03
N MET A 100 8.02 7.16 0.80
CA MET A 100 6.68 7.09 1.38
C MET A 100 6.72 7.09 2.91
N LEU A 101 7.57 6.25 3.52
CA LEU A 101 7.76 6.22 4.98
C LEU A 101 8.24 7.58 5.50
N ASN A 102 9.23 8.19 4.85
CA ASN A 102 9.77 9.49 5.25
C ASN A 102 8.74 10.61 5.12
N ALA A 103 7.78 10.48 4.21
CA ALA A 103 6.65 11.41 4.05
C ALA A 103 5.50 11.14 5.04
N GLY A 104 5.63 10.16 5.94
CA GLY A 104 4.61 9.81 6.92
C GLY A 104 3.43 9.02 6.36
N LEU A 105 3.56 8.44 5.15
CA LEU A 105 2.51 7.62 4.57
C LEU A 105 2.44 6.26 5.28
N ARG A 106 1.23 5.76 5.48
CA ARG A 106 0.99 4.42 6.02
C ARG A 106 1.15 3.38 4.89
N ALA A 107 2.39 3.21 4.42
CA ALA A 107 2.73 2.18 3.45
C ALA A 107 2.95 0.83 4.13
N THR A 108 2.56 -0.25 3.46
CA THR A 108 2.81 -1.64 3.87
C THR A 108 3.61 -2.36 2.78
N VAL A 109 4.15 -3.54 3.07
CA VAL A 109 4.79 -4.41 2.08
C VAL A 109 3.92 -5.63 1.85
N ASN A 110 3.64 -5.94 0.59
CA ASN A 110 2.77 -7.03 0.17
C ASN A 110 3.39 -7.78 -1.00
N SER A 111 2.91 -9.01 -1.26
CA SER A 111 3.44 -9.86 -2.33
C SER A 111 2.74 -9.69 -3.67
N ASP A 112 1.54 -9.09 -3.66
CA ASP A 112 0.64 -9.12 -4.81
C ASP A 112 0.31 -10.58 -5.20
N ASP A 113 0.59 -10.97 -6.42
CA ASP A 113 0.48 -12.34 -6.92
C ASP A 113 1.87 -13.02 -6.95
N PRO A 114 2.26 -13.73 -5.88
CA PRO A 114 3.61 -14.30 -5.78
C PRO A 114 3.88 -15.39 -6.82
N ALA A 115 2.83 -16.07 -7.30
CA ALA A 115 2.97 -17.06 -8.36
C ALA A 115 3.33 -16.43 -9.70
N TYR A 116 2.86 -15.20 -9.94
CA TYR A 116 3.08 -14.46 -11.18
C TYR A 116 4.33 -13.58 -11.13
N PHE A 117 4.49 -12.82 -10.03
CA PHE A 117 5.58 -11.84 -9.90
C PHE A 117 6.87 -12.42 -9.31
N GLY A 118 6.79 -13.61 -8.70
CA GLY A 118 7.90 -14.29 -8.05
C GLY A 118 8.26 -13.66 -6.69
N GLY A 119 8.22 -14.47 -5.63
CA GLY A 119 8.53 -14.05 -4.27
C GLY A 119 7.30 -13.80 -3.40
N TYR A 120 7.35 -14.41 -2.23
CA TYR A 120 6.34 -14.25 -1.17
C TYR A 120 6.62 -12.99 -0.33
N LEU A 121 5.92 -12.85 0.78
CA LEU A 121 6.00 -11.66 1.61
C LEU A 121 7.42 -11.36 2.09
N ASN A 122 8.12 -12.37 2.60
CA ASN A 122 9.50 -12.19 3.10
C ASN A 122 10.49 -11.82 1.99
N ASP A 123 10.27 -12.32 0.77
CA ASP A 123 11.12 -11.97 -0.38
C ASP A 123 10.97 -10.48 -0.73
N ASN A 124 9.74 -9.96 -0.66
CA ASN A 124 9.46 -8.54 -0.86
C ASN A 124 10.14 -7.68 0.23
N TYR A 125 10.02 -8.08 1.51
CA TYR A 125 10.73 -7.38 2.60
C TYR A 125 12.25 -7.40 2.41
N ASN A 126 12.83 -8.56 2.10
CA ASN A 126 14.28 -8.70 1.88
C ASN A 126 14.76 -7.85 0.70
N ALA A 127 14.00 -7.85 -0.41
CA ALA A 127 14.34 -7.08 -1.60
C ALA A 127 14.39 -5.57 -1.30
N VAL A 128 13.36 -5.01 -0.66
CA VAL A 128 13.34 -3.57 -0.34
C VAL A 128 14.28 -3.21 0.79
N ALA A 129 14.42 -4.05 1.82
CA ALA A 129 15.34 -3.77 2.93
C ALA A 129 16.78 -3.67 2.43
N SER A 130 17.20 -4.59 1.57
CA SER A 130 18.54 -4.57 0.96
C SER A 130 18.72 -3.40 0.01
N ALA A 131 17.78 -3.18 -0.92
CA ALA A 131 17.93 -2.21 -1.99
C ALA A 131 17.83 -0.76 -1.51
N LEU A 132 16.98 -0.49 -0.50
CA LEU A 132 16.70 0.84 0.02
C LEU A 132 17.43 1.13 1.34
N ALA A 133 18.29 0.21 1.79
CA ALA A 133 18.99 0.29 3.08
C ALA A 133 18.01 0.58 4.25
N LEU A 134 16.89 -0.16 4.29
CA LEU A 134 15.94 0.00 5.38
C LEU A 134 16.56 -0.46 6.70
N GLY A 135 16.44 0.39 7.72
CA GLY A 135 16.82 0.04 9.07
C GLY A 135 15.74 -0.81 9.76
N ARG A 136 16.09 -1.32 10.95
CA ARG A 136 15.16 -2.10 11.80
C ARG A 136 13.87 -1.34 12.07
N GLU A 137 13.95 -0.05 12.36
CA GLU A 137 12.79 0.79 12.65
C GLU A 137 11.85 0.91 11.45
N ASP A 138 12.39 1.01 10.23
CA ASP A 138 11.60 1.02 9.01
C ASP A 138 10.79 -0.29 8.84
N VAL A 139 11.48 -1.43 9.06
CA VAL A 139 10.84 -2.76 8.95
C VAL A 139 9.76 -2.93 10.01
N VAL A 140 10.02 -2.52 11.25
CA VAL A 140 9.03 -2.53 12.33
C VAL A 140 7.82 -1.63 11.99
N THR A 141 8.08 -0.44 11.45
CA THR A 141 7.02 0.48 11.01
C THR A 141 6.17 -0.14 9.91
N LEU A 142 6.78 -0.73 8.89
CA LEU A 142 6.07 -1.42 7.80
C LEU A 142 5.20 -2.58 8.33
N ALA A 143 5.74 -3.38 9.25
CA ALA A 143 5.00 -4.47 9.89
C ALA A 143 3.81 -3.95 10.69
N LYS A 144 3.98 -2.90 11.50
CA LYS A 144 2.88 -2.25 12.23
C LYS A 144 1.84 -1.67 11.29
N ASN A 145 2.26 -1.00 10.22
CA ASN A 145 1.36 -0.44 9.24
C ASN A 145 0.44 -1.51 8.62
N SER A 146 0.93 -2.74 8.45
CA SER A 146 0.12 -3.85 7.91
C SER A 146 -1.09 -4.16 8.80
N PHE A 147 -0.93 -4.13 10.13
CA PHE A 147 -2.04 -4.33 11.07
C PHE A 147 -2.90 -3.06 11.22
N LEU A 148 -2.29 -1.88 11.28
CA LEU A 148 -3.02 -0.61 11.32
C LEU A 148 -3.93 -0.43 10.10
N GLY A 149 -3.46 -0.85 8.91
CA GLY A 149 -4.21 -0.79 7.66
C GLY A 149 -5.12 -1.98 7.39
N SER A 150 -5.15 -2.97 8.28
CA SER A 150 -6.06 -4.11 8.18
C SER A 150 -7.49 -3.71 8.56
N PHE A 151 -8.45 -4.56 8.22
CA PHE A 151 -9.85 -4.41 8.64
C PHE A 151 -10.19 -5.22 9.91
N LEU A 152 -9.17 -5.61 10.68
CA LEU A 152 -9.34 -6.19 12.01
C LEU A 152 -9.96 -5.18 12.99
N ASP A 153 -10.57 -5.66 14.05
CA ASP A 153 -11.01 -4.79 15.12
C ASP A 153 -9.83 -4.20 15.92
N ASP A 154 -10.10 -3.20 16.74
CA ASP A 154 -9.06 -2.47 17.46
C ASP A 154 -8.35 -3.32 18.52
N ALA A 155 -9.04 -4.31 19.13
CA ALA A 155 -8.44 -5.22 20.11
C ALA A 155 -7.43 -6.16 19.44
N ASP A 156 -7.77 -6.71 18.29
CA ASP A 156 -6.88 -7.55 17.51
C ASP A 156 -5.68 -6.75 16.98
N LYS A 157 -5.91 -5.54 16.47
CA LYS A 157 -4.82 -4.64 16.07
C LYS A 157 -3.86 -4.37 17.24
N ALA A 158 -4.39 -3.99 18.40
CA ALA A 158 -3.57 -3.72 19.57
C ALA A 158 -2.73 -4.94 19.99
N ARG A 159 -3.32 -6.14 19.97
CA ARG A 159 -2.63 -7.40 20.27
C ARG A 159 -1.45 -7.65 19.31
N HIS A 160 -1.66 -7.45 17.99
CA HIS A 160 -0.60 -7.64 17.01
C HIS A 160 0.49 -6.58 17.09
N LEU A 161 0.14 -5.33 17.36
CA LEU A 161 1.11 -4.26 17.56
C LEU A 161 1.99 -4.52 18.77
N ALA A 162 1.40 -4.97 19.91
CA ALA A 162 2.15 -5.33 21.10
C ALA A 162 3.10 -6.52 20.84
N ALA A 163 2.66 -7.52 20.05
CA ALA A 163 3.51 -8.64 19.68
C ALA A 163 4.72 -8.20 18.83
N ILE A 164 4.51 -7.27 17.89
CA ILE A 164 5.61 -6.68 17.09
C ILE A 164 6.58 -5.93 18.01
N ASP A 165 6.08 -5.14 18.96
CA ASP A 165 6.92 -4.40 19.90
C ASP A 165 7.74 -5.33 20.78
N ALA A 166 7.15 -6.39 21.32
CA ALA A 166 7.85 -7.39 22.11
C ALA A 166 8.96 -8.09 21.31
N TYR A 167 8.65 -8.51 20.09
CA TYR A 167 9.64 -9.09 19.18
C TYR A 167 10.77 -8.11 18.86
N ALA A 168 10.42 -6.88 18.54
CA ALA A 168 11.39 -5.82 18.25
C ALA A 168 12.26 -5.45 19.47
N ALA A 169 11.79 -5.63 20.69
CA ALA A 169 12.59 -5.43 21.90
C ALA A 169 13.52 -6.61 22.23
N GLY A 170 13.52 -7.68 21.43
CA GLY A 170 14.36 -8.87 21.66
C GLY A 170 13.72 -9.92 22.57
N GLY A 171 12.41 -9.81 22.80
CA GLY A 171 11.62 -10.80 23.52
C GLY A 171 11.11 -11.91 22.58
N VAL A 172 11.85 -13.00 22.42
CA VAL A 172 11.37 -14.29 21.92
C VAL A 172 11.65 -15.30 22.98
#